data_b4999c302c3dd5d0b51d6f9886ca9b63
#
_entry.id   b4999c302c3dd5d0b51d6f9886ca9b63
#
_cell.length_a   1.000
_cell.length_b   1.000
_cell.length_c   1.000
_cell.angle_alpha   90.00
_cell.angle_beta   90.00
_cell.angle_gamma   90.00
#
_symmetry.space_group_name_H-M   'P 1'
#
loop_
_entity.id
_entity.type
_entity.pdbx_description
1 polymer ?
#
loop_
_entity_poly.entity_id
_entity_poly.type
_entity_poly.pdbx_seq_one_letter_code
_entity_poly.pdbx_strand_id
1 'polypeptide(L)'
;MAGPKFCGKTTTCMLYQKSFVKLNTQQAISMARMNPKAVLNGEKPRLIDEWQKAPDVWNQVKDDLDFNYEFGKYILTGSSTPADKTTVHHSGVGRIASIKMRPMSLWESQESKGSVSLSALFDGKEDEFPWDMNQDFSLEDVAYLLCRGGWPISVRAPRDIALEVTKNYWNGLFVFEDCENERFRNKKPEVLRMIVRSYARHISTEAAASTIIADVRQSNERTMDAKTFADYMEALNDLYILEDMRAWNPNIRSKTSIRSTPTRHFVDTSIACRALGVSPKDLMGDLESFGLFFEDMAVRDLRIYTESLGGEVLHYRDNAGLECDAVLHLDDGRWGAVEIKLGGDDNIEAGASTLKQLKSKIEEKSDENAPSFLLVLTAVGGAYRREDGVFVAPINLLKP
;
A
#
# COMPACT_ATOMS: atom_id res chain seq x y z
N MET A 1 8.59 -11.14 5.88
CA MET A 1 7.43 -10.24 5.89
C MET A 1 7.86 -8.85 6.30
N ALA A 2 7.64 -7.85 5.48
CA ALA A 2 8.02 -6.46 5.67
C ALA A 2 6.77 -5.55 5.64
N GLY A 3 6.85 -4.36 6.23
CA GLY A 3 5.75 -3.41 6.24
C GLY A 3 5.80 -2.46 7.44
N PRO A 4 4.89 -1.46 7.53
CA PRO A 4 4.92 -0.43 8.55
C PRO A 4 4.76 -1.00 9.97
N LYS A 5 5.18 -0.24 10.97
CA LYS A 5 4.91 -0.61 12.38
C LYS A 5 3.40 -0.74 12.61
N PHE A 6 3.00 -1.64 13.48
CA PHE A 6 1.60 -1.87 13.91
C PHE A 6 0.62 -2.38 12.83
N CYS A 7 1.07 -2.74 11.61
CA CYS A 7 0.18 -3.35 10.60
C CYS A 7 -0.17 -4.83 10.87
N GLY A 8 0.36 -5.46 11.92
CA GLY A 8 -0.02 -6.83 12.34
C GLY A 8 0.99 -7.93 12.00
N LYS A 9 2.17 -7.63 11.42
CA LYS A 9 3.18 -8.62 10.98
C LYS A 9 3.45 -9.74 11.97
N THR A 10 3.88 -9.38 13.17
CA THR A 10 4.21 -10.35 14.22
C THR A 10 3.01 -11.22 14.56
N THR A 11 1.82 -10.61 14.73
CA THR A 11 0.57 -11.31 15.07
C THR A 11 0.21 -12.33 14.00
N THR A 12 0.27 -11.94 12.72
CA THR A 12 -0.02 -12.85 11.60
C THR A 12 1.01 -13.97 11.52
N CYS A 13 2.31 -13.66 11.63
CA CYS A 13 3.36 -14.67 11.58
C CYS A 13 3.32 -15.66 12.74
N MET A 14 2.81 -15.24 13.91
CA MET A 14 2.64 -16.13 15.06
C MET A 14 1.62 -17.25 14.81
N LEU A 15 0.73 -17.13 13.81
CA LEU A 15 -0.21 -18.19 13.43
C LEU A 15 0.45 -19.34 12.66
N TYR A 16 1.61 -19.09 12.06
CA TYR A 16 2.28 -20.04 11.16
C TYR A 16 3.60 -20.61 11.72
N GLN A 17 4.02 -20.19 12.91
CA GLN A 17 5.28 -20.61 13.51
C GLN A 17 5.11 -21.81 14.46
N LYS A 18 6.16 -22.62 14.61
CA LYS A 18 6.30 -23.63 15.66
C LYS A 18 7.25 -23.20 16.78
N SER A 19 8.16 -22.29 16.47
CA SER A 19 9.02 -21.66 17.47
C SER A 19 9.35 -20.22 17.08
N PHE A 20 9.64 -19.35 18.06
CA PHE A 20 9.96 -17.97 17.77
C PHE A 20 11.10 -17.40 18.63
N VAL A 21 11.71 -16.35 18.12
CA VAL A 21 12.61 -15.48 18.87
C VAL A 21 12.30 -14.03 18.50
N LYS A 22 12.28 -13.17 19.52
CA LYS A 22 12.01 -11.75 19.36
C LYS A 22 13.23 -10.92 19.72
N LEU A 23 13.76 -10.17 18.75
CA LEU A 23 14.93 -9.32 18.92
C LEU A 23 14.52 -7.91 19.36
N ASN A 24 13.87 -7.79 20.52
CA ASN A 24 13.31 -6.53 21.01
C ASN A 24 13.96 -6.03 22.31
N THR A 25 14.85 -6.82 22.94
CA THR A 25 15.61 -6.40 24.11
C THR A 25 17.09 -6.31 23.78
N GLN A 26 17.82 -5.42 24.45
CA GLN A 26 19.25 -5.25 24.25
C GLN A 26 20.01 -6.57 24.47
N GLN A 27 19.58 -7.39 25.43
CA GLN A 27 20.17 -8.70 25.68
C GLN A 27 19.98 -9.65 24.50
N ALA A 28 18.73 -9.76 23.96
CA ALA A 28 18.43 -10.62 22.80
C ALA A 28 19.21 -10.17 21.56
N ILE A 29 19.28 -8.86 21.31
CA ILE A 29 20.03 -8.28 20.19
C ILE A 29 21.53 -8.59 20.33
N SER A 30 22.12 -8.36 21.52
CA SER A 30 23.54 -8.62 21.77
C SER A 30 23.86 -10.11 21.59
N MET A 31 23.02 -11.02 22.11
CA MET A 31 23.19 -12.46 21.91
C MET A 31 23.09 -12.85 20.43
N ALA A 32 22.15 -12.29 19.69
CA ALA A 32 21.99 -12.55 18.25
C ALA A 32 23.19 -12.05 17.44
N ARG A 33 23.78 -10.91 17.82
CA ARG A 33 24.99 -10.37 17.19
C ARG A 33 26.23 -11.22 17.51
N MET A 34 26.35 -11.74 18.76
CA MET A 34 27.48 -12.60 19.16
C MET A 34 27.41 -14.01 18.56
N ASN A 35 26.19 -14.55 18.45
CA ASN A 35 25.98 -15.89 17.88
C ASN A 35 24.70 -15.94 17.03
N PRO A 36 24.75 -15.40 15.80
CA PRO A 36 23.58 -15.37 14.90
C PRO A 36 23.05 -16.77 14.59
N LYS A 37 23.94 -17.80 14.56
CA LYS A 37 23.55 -19.19 14.30
C LYS A 37 22.62 -19.75 15.39
N ALA A 38 22.82 -19.35 16.64
CA ALA A 38 21.95 -19.80 17.75
C ALA A 38 20.52 -19.30 17.61
N VAL A 39 20.29 -18.17 16.93
CA VAL A 39 18.95 -17.63 16.65
C VAL A 39 18.12 -18.59 15.79
N LEU A 40 18.78 -19.41 14.95
CA LEU A 40 18.13 -20.34 14.03
C LEU A 40 17.65 -21.62 14.72
N ASN A 41 18.08 -21.88 15.97
CA ASN A 41 17.74 -23.10 16.70
C ASN A 41 16.27 -23.07 17.15
N GLY A 42 15.55 -24.19 16.92
CA GLY A 42 14.16 -24.38 17.28
C GLY A 42 13.35 -25.09 16.19
N GLU A 43 12.13 -25.50 16.54
CA GLU A 43 11.22 -26.14 15.59
C GLU A 43 10.88 -25.22 14.42
N LYS A 44 10.64 -25.82 13.24
CA LYS A 44 10.33 -25.10 11.99
C LYS A 44 8.85 -25.23 11.62
N PRO A 45 8.25 -24.17 11.09
CA PRO A 45 8.76 -22.84 10.81
C PRO A 45 9.20 -22.05 12.04
N ARG A 46 10.39 -21.41 11.95
CA ARG A 46 10.87 -20.55 13.03
C ARG A 46 10.67 -19.08 12.69
N LEU A 47 9.95 -18.37 13.55
CA LEU A 47 9.76 -16.93 13.45
C LEU A 47 10.93 -16.20 14.12
N ILE A 48 11.55 -15.28 13.37
CA ILE A 48 12.57 -14.35 13.85
C ILE A 48 12.01 -12.93 13.68
N ASP A 49 11.54 -12.36 14.79
CA ASP A 49 10.86 -11.06 14.82
C ASP A 49 11.88 -9.93 15.05
N GLU A 50 11.75 -8.85 14.27
CA GLU A 50 12.63 -7.67 14.26
C GLU A 50 14.10 -8.02 13.86
N TRP A 51 14.26 -8.93 12.88
CA TRP A 51 15.57 -9.42 12.44
C TRP A 51 16.55 -8.30 12.03
N GLN A 52 16.06 -7.16 11.54
CA GLN A 52 16.88 -6.04 11.11
C GLN A 52 17.71 -5.40 12.25
N LYS A 53 17.41 -5.71 13.51
CA LYS A 53 18.22 -5.28 14.67
C LYS A 53 19.50 -6.11 14.86
N ALA A 54 19.57 -7.28 14.22
CA ALA A 54 20.76 -8.12 14.15
C ALA A 54 20.93 -8.66 12.71
N PRO A 55 21.39 -7.83 11.75
CA PRO A 55 21.41 -8.16 10.33
C PRO A 55 22.18 -9.42 9.96
N ASP A 56 23.19 -9.81 10.75
CA ASP A 56 23.94 -11.05 10.55
C ASP A 56 23.06 -12.31 10.59
N VAL A 57 21.90 -12.25 11.23
CA VAL A 57 20.90 -13.33 11.23
C VAL A 57 20.43 -13.63 9.81
N TRP A 58 20.29 -12.62 8.95
CA TRP A 58 19.93 -12.80 7.54
C TRP A 58 20.96 -13.65 6.80
N ASN A 59 22.25 -13.34 7.00
CA ASN A 59 23.35 -14.08 6.37
C ASN A 59 23.34 -15.53 6.82
N GLN A 60 23.11 -15.80 8.12
CA GLN A 60 23.02 -17.15 8.66
C GLN A 60 21.80 -17.94 8.17
N VAL A 61 20.64 -17.29 8.01
CA VAL A 61 19.47 -17.91 7.39
C VAL A 61 19.80 -18.34 5.96
N LYS A 62 20.44 -17.45 5.19
CA LYS A 62 20.85 -17.76 3.82
C LYS A 62 21.84 -18.94 3.79
N ASP A 63 22.87 -18.92 4.63
CA ASP A 63 23.88 -19.98 4.69
C ASP A 63 23.22 -21.32 5.04
N ASP A 64 22.30 -21.35 6.01
CA ASP A 64 21.58 -22.58 6.34
C ASP A 64 20.72 -23.09 5.17
N LEU A 65 20.08 -22.20 4.42
CA LEU A 65 19.28 -22.57 3.24
C LEU A 65 20.15 -23.03 2.05
N ASP A 66 21.40 -22.57 1.95
CA ASP A 66 22.33 -23.04 0.91
C ASP A 66 22.72 -24.51 1.10
N PHE A 67 22.79 -24.98 2.35
CA PHE A 67 23.15 -26.36 2.67
C PHE A 67 21.95 -27.26 2.95
N ASN A 68 20.86 -26.72 3.49
CA ASN A 68 19.68 -27.44 3.95
C ASN A 68 18.42 -26.75 3.44
N TYR A 69 18.23 -26.70 2.13
CA TYR A 69 17.09 -26.03 1.50
C TYR A 69 15.77 -26.72 1.86
N GLU A 70 14.86 -25.94 2.46
CA GLU A 70 13.51 -26.36 2.82
C GLU A 70 12.57 -25.15 2.75
N PHE A 71 11.44 -25.30 2.05
CA PHE A 71 10.43 -24.27 1.96
C PHE A 71 9.78 -23.98 3.32
N GLY A 72 9.54 -22.70 3.62
CA GLY A 72 8.85 -22.31 4.85
C GLY A 72 9.63 -22.53 6.14
N LYS A 73 10.93 -22.83 6.07
CA LYS A 73 11.78 -23.10 7.23
C LYS A 73 11.90 -21.92 8.21
N TYR A 74 11.96 -20.70 7.67
CA TYR A 74 12.09 -19.46 8.44
C TYR A 74 11.04 -18.42 8.04
N ILE A 75 10.55 -17.68 9.03
CA ILE A 75 9.73 -16.49 8.87
C ILE A 75 10.49 -15.32 9.49
N LEU A 76 10.85 -14.34 8.67
CA LEU A 76 11.55 -13.13 9.12
C LEU A 76 10.55 -11.96 9.09
N THR A 77 10.42 -11.22 10.21
CA THR A 77 9.61 -10.00 10.25
C THR A 77 10.46 -8.78 10.55
N GLY A 78 10.16 -7.68 9.86
CA GLY A 78 10.83 -6.40 10.07
C GLY A 78 9.90 -5.23 9.79
N SER A 79 10.01 -4.20 10.62
CA SER A 79 9.23 -2.94 10.49
C SER A 79 10.01 -1.81 9.83
N SER A 80 11.26 -2.06 9.46
CA SER A 80 12.13 -1.17 8.70
C SER A 80 13.18 -2.01 7.95
N THR A 81 13.84 -1.41 6.97
CA THR A 81 15.02 -2.01 6.37
C THR A 81 16.20 -1.92 7.35
N PRO A 82 17.21 -2.82 7.27
CA PRO A 82 18.43 -2.72 8.10
C PRO A 82 19.08 -1.35 7.96
N ALA A 83 19.60 -0.83 9.07
CA ALA A 83 20.31 0.46 9.11
C ALA A 83 21.51 0.48 8.17
N ASP A 84 22.27 -0.59 8.18
CA ASP A 84 23.41 -0.79 7.31
C ASP A 84 23.10 -1.90 6.29
N LYS A 85 22.81 -1.49 5.07
CA LYS A 85 22.58 -2.43 3.96
C LYS A 85 23.87 -3.19 3.57
N THR A 86 25.05 -2.71 3.97
CA THR A 86 26.33 -3.36 3.68
C THR A 86 26.56 -4.60 4.55
N THR A 87 25.91 -4.70 5.70
CA THR A 87 25.97 -5.89 6.56
C THR A 87 25.17 -7.07 6.00
N VAL A 88 24.21 -6.79 5.11
CA VAL A 88 23.49 -7.82 4.36
C VAL A 88 24.28 -8.14 3.09
N HIS A 89 25.25 -9.05 3.20
CA HIS A 89 26.19 -9.38 2.11
C HIS A 89 25.54 -10.05 0.90
N HIS A 90 24.29 -10.53 1.02
CA HIS A 90 23.59 -11.27 -0.03
C HIS A 90 22.12 -10.90 -0.11
N SER A 91 21.59 -10.75 -1.33
CA SER A 91 20.20 -10.35 -1.59
C SER A 91 19.14 -11.37 -1.17
N GLY A 92 19.52 -12.63 -0.88
CA GLY A 92 18.57 -13.72 -0.62
C GLY A 92 17.76 -14.18 -1.85
N VAL A 93 18.09 -13.67 -3.03
CA VAL A 93 17.40 -14.03 -4.29
C VAL A 93 17.37 -15.54 -4.50
N GLY A 94 16.19 -16.08 -4.82
CA GLY A 94 15.95 -17.51 -5.01
C GLY A 94 15.82 -18.34 -3.73
N ARG A 95 15.99 -17.74 -2.53
CA ARG A 95 15.92 -18.43 -1.23
C ARG A 95 14.92 -17.80 -0.28
N ILE A 96 14.74 -16.48 -0.36
CA ILE A 96 13.90 -15.71 0.56
C ILE A 96 12.89 -14.95 -0.29
N ALA A 97 11.60 -15.26 -0.12
CA ALA A 97 10.50 -14.51 -0.69
C ALA A 97 10.15 -13.32 0.22
N SER A 98 9.87 -12.16 -0.36
CA SER A 98 9.43 -10.98 0.36
C SER A 98 7.91 -10.84 0.22
N ILE A 99 7.23 -10.70 1.36
CA ILE A 99 5.80 -10.39 1.41
C ILE A 99 5.68 -9.03 2.08
N LYS A 100 5.03 -8.08 1.39
CA LYS A 100 4.72 -6.76 1.95
C LYS A 100 3.36 -6.82 2.63
N MET A 101 3.33 -6.49 3.92
CA MET A 101 2.09 -6.40 4.68
C MET A 101 1.70 -4.94 4.85
N ARG A 102 0.49 -4.60 4.47
CA ARG A 102 -0.13 -3.28 4.65
C ARG A 102 -1.08 -3.29 5.86
N PRO A 103 -1.57 -2.14 6.31
CA PRO A 103 -2.77 -2.07 7.15
C PRO A 103 -3.94 -2.81 6.49
N MET A 104 -4.92 -3.22 7.29
CA MET A 104 -6.03 -4.07 6.82
C MET A 104 -6.87 -3.37 5.76
N SER A 105 -7.23 -4.10 4.70
CA SER A 105 -8.26 -3.71 3.74
C SER A 105 -9.66 -3.70 4.40
N LEU A 106 -10.66 -3.17 3.70
CA LEU A 106 -12.03 -3.21 4.18
C LEU A 106 -12.56 -4.65 4.28
N TRP A 107 -12.09 -5.57 3.43
CA TRP A 107 -12.41 -6.99 3.54
C TRP A 107 -11.80 -7.63 4.79
N GLU A 108 -10.53 -7.39 5.06
CA GLU A 108 -9.84 -7.94 6.23
C GLU A 108 -10.38 -7.38 7.55
N SER A 109 -10.83 -6.12 7.55
CA SER A 109 -11.42 -5.45 8.73
C SER A 109 -12.93 -5.65 8.86
N GLN A 110 -13.55 -6.43 7.94
CA GLN A 110 -14.97 -6.80 7.92
C GLN A 110 -15.95 -5.64 7.68
N GLU A 111 -15.48 -4.53 7.12
CA GLU A 111 -16.35 -3.48 6.59
C GLU A 111 -16.83 -3.78 5.17
N SER A 112 -16.13 -4.63 4.42
CA SER A 112 -16.64 -5.16 3.15
C SER A 112 -17.44 -6.44 3.36
N LYS A 113 -18.63 -6.52 2.72
CA LYS A 113 -19.48 -7.73 2.68
C LYS A 113 -18.91 -8.81 1.75
N GLY A 114 -17.98 -8.45 0.83
CA GLY A 114 -17.32 -9.39 -0.08
C GLY A 114 -18.24 -10.06 -1.10
N SER A 115 -19.31 -9.41 -1.52
CA SER A 115 -20.20 -9.95 -2.54
C SER A 115 -19.63 -9.83 -3.96
N VAL A 116 -18.66 -8.91 -4.19
CA VAL A 116 -17.96 -8.73 -5.47
C VAL A 116 -16.54 -9.29 -5.35
N SER A 117 -16.21 -10.33 -6.10
CA SER A 117 -14.88 -10.94 -6.12
C SER A 117 -14.08 -10.48 -7.33
N LEU A 118 -12.87 -9.93 -7.09
CA LEU A 118 -11.94 -9.60 -8.17
C LEU A 118 -11.45 -10.85 -8.90
N SER A 119 -11.24 -11.96 -8.19
CA SER A 119 -10.91 -13.25 -8.82
C SER A 119 -11.98 -13.68 -9.81
N ALA A 120 -13.27 -13.58 -9.45
CA ALA A 120 -14.37 -13.92 -10.33
C ALA A 120 -14.42 -13.03 -11.58
N LEU A 121 -14.14 -11.72 -11.42
CA LEU A 121 -14.05 -10.80 -12.56
C LEU A 121 -12.89 -11.16 -13.50
N PHE A 122 -11.72 -11.51 -12.97
CA PHE A 122 -10.60 -12.00 -13.81
C PHE A 122 -10.90 -13.30 -14.52
N ASP A 123 -11.68 -14.18 -13.90
CA ASP A 123 -12.06 -15.49 -14.47
C ASP A 123 -13.23 -15.40 -15.47
N GLY A 124 -13.74 -14.19 -15.74
CA GLY A 124 -14.86 -13.98 -16.66
C GLY A 124 -16.20 -14.54 -16.15
N LYS A 125 -16.35 -14.70 -14.84
CA LYS A 125 -17.58 -15.20 -14.21
C LYS A 125 -18.58 -14.07 -13.99
N GLU A 126 -18.98 -13.45 -15.09
CA GLU A 126 -19.88 -12.29 -15.09
C GLU A 126 -21.26 -12.58 -14.45
N ASP A 127 -21.74 -13.83 -14.59
CA ASP A 127 -22.99 -14.28 -14.00
C ASP A 127 -22.96 -14.35 -12.46
N GLU A 128 -21.77 -14.39 -11.86
CA GLU A 128 -21.58 -14.35 -10.40
C GLU A 128 -21.56 -12.90 -9.86
N PHE A 129 -21.57 -11.88 -10.75
CA PHE A 129 -21.58 -10.48 -10.33
C PHE A 129 -22.94 -10.11 -9.74
N PRO A 130 -23.00 -9.64 -8.48
CA PRO A 130 -24.26 -9.40 -7.80
C PRO A 130 -24.99 -8.17 -8.34
N TRP A 131 -26.32 -8.21 -8.25
CA TRP A 131 -27.13 -7.02 -8.19
C TRP A 131 -27.40 -6.71 -6.73
N ASP A 132 -26.72 -5.72 -6.17
CA ASP A 132 -26.83 -5.35 -4.76
C ASP A 132 -26.97 -3.83 -4.62
N MET A 133 -28.14 -3.37 -4.22
CA MET A 133 -28.40 -1.97 -3.93
C MET A 133 -28.06 -1.66 -2.47
N ASN A 134 -26.76 -1.69 -2.14
CA ASN A 134 -26.26 -1.45 -0.80
C ASN A 134 -26.56 -0.02 -0.31
N GLN A 135 -27.56 0.14 0.55
CA GLN A 135 -28.00 1.43 1.07
C GLN A 135 -27.49 1.75 2.49
N ASP A 136 -26.84 0.78 3.15
CA ASP A 136 -26.45 0.89 4.56
C ASP A 136 -25.06 1.49 4.77
N PHE A 137 -24.38 1.93 3.72
CA PHE A 137 -23.03 2.47 3.76
C PHE A 137 -23.00 3.87 3.16
N SER A 138 -22.60 4.84 3.96
CA SER A 138 -22.66 6.27 3.63
C SER A 138 -21.29 6.88 3.34
N LEU A 139 -21.28 8.08 2.74
CA LEU A 139 -20.05 8.86 2.57
C LEU A 139 -19.43 9.24 3.93
N GLU A 140 -20.24 9.46 4.97
CA GLU A 140 -19.76 9.70 6.33
C GLU A 140 -19.00 8.50 6.89
N ASP A 141 -19.44 7.26 6.58
CA ASP A 141 -18.72 6.07 6.95
C ASP A 141 -17.40 5.97 6.22
N VAL A 142 -17.37 6.23 4.91
CA VAL A 142 -16.12 6.29 4.12
C VAL A 142 -15.17 7.33 4.69
N ALA A 143 -15.64 8.56 4.95
CA ALA A 143 -14.83 9.63 5.54
C ALA A 143 -14.24 9.23 6.90
N TYR A 144 -15.02 8.53 7.72
CA TYR A 144 -14.54 7.97 8.98
C TYR A 144 -13.45 6.90 8.75
N LEU A 145 -13.66 5.96 7.82
CA LEU A 145 -12.70 4.88 7.52
C LEU A 145 -11.37 5.41 6.99
N LEU A 146 -11.39 6.47 6.17
CA LEU A 146 -10.18 7.16 5.72
C LEU A 146 -9.36 7.72 6.88
N CYS A 147 -10.02 8.35 7.84
CA CYS A 147 -9.35 8.93 9.01
C CYS A 147 -8.93 7.88 10.05
N ARG A 148 -9.68 6.75 10.18
CA ARG A 148 -9.37 5.64 11.06
C ARG A 148 -8.20 4.80 10.56
N GLY A 149 -8.16 4.57 9.26
CA GLY A 149 -7.22 3.65 8.62
C GLY A 149 -7.50 2.17 8.90
N GLY A 150 -6.65 1.31 8.31
CA GLY A 150 -6.70 -0.15 8.45
C GLY A 150 -5.79 -0.71 9.56
N TRP A 151 -5.34 0.09 10.51
CA TRP A 151 -4.49 -0.37 11.60
C TRP A 151 -5.25 -1.32 12.53
N PRO A 152 -4.76 -2.55 12.80
CA PRO A 152 -5.52 -3.55 13.58
C PRO A 152 -6.01 -3.06 14.95
N ILE A 153 -5.25 -2.18 15.60
CA ILE A 153 -5.66 -1.58 16.88
C ILE A 153 -6.81 -0.58 16.68
N SER A 154 -6.73 0.27 15.63
CA SER A 154 -7.80 1.22 15.30
C SER A 154 -9.08 0.49 14.89
N VAL A 155 -8.96 -0.58 14.08
CA VAL A 155 -10.10 -1.39 13.63
C VAL A 155 -10.86 -2.02 14.82
N ARG A 156 -10.14 -2.46 15.84
CA ARG A 156 -10.73 -3.09 17.05
C ARG A 156 -11.19 -2.09 18.11
N ALA A 157 -10.75 -0.84 18.01
CA ALA A 157 -11.11 0.19 18.99
C ALA A 157 -12.56 0.68 18.79
N PRO A 158 -13.25 1.11 19.87
CA PRO A 158 -14.49 1.86 19.73
C PRO A 158 -14.34 3.08 18.82
N ARG A 159 -15.42 3.45 18.12
CA ARG A 159 -15.40 4.48 17.04
C ARG A 159 -14.81 5.83 17.50
N ASP A 160 -15.09 6.22 18.74
CA ASP A 160 -14.58 7.46 19.35
C ASP A 160 -13.08 7.39 19.69
N ILE A 161 -12.56 6.19 20.03
CA ILE A 161 -11.16 5.97 20.37
C ILE A 161 -10.29 5.71 19.14
N ALA A 162 -10.84 5.11 18.09
CA ALA A 162 -10.11 4.70 16.92
C ALA A 162 -9.33 5.85 16.26
N LEU A 163 -9.89 7.04 16.20
CA LEU A 163 -9.25 8.24 15.67
C LEU A 163 -8.08 8.72 16.55
N GLU A 164 -8.17 8.57 17.87
CA GLU A 164 -7.06 8.89 18.77
C GLU A 164 -5.91 7.89 18.64
N VAL A 165 -6.19 6.61 18.38
CA VAL A 165 -5.16 5.60 18.06
C VAL A 165 -4.33 6.03 16.85
N THR A 166 -4.99 6.47 15.78
CA THR A 166 -4.31 6.93 14.55
C THR A 166 -3.51 8.22 14.80
N LYS A 167 -4.03 9.13 15.61
CA LYS A 167 -3.33 10.35 16.01
C LYS A 167 -2.06 10.02 16.83
N ASN A 168 -2.16 9.09 17.75
CA ASN A 168 -1.01 8.63 18.54
C ASN A 168 0.03 7.93 17.66
N TYR A 169 -0.41 7.13 16.67
CA TYR A 169 0.48 6.54 15.68
C TYR A 169 1.25 7.62 14.91
N TRP A 170 0.57 8.64 14.37
CA TRP A 170 1.19 9.77 13.68
C TRP A 170 2.20 10.52 14.56
N ASN A 171 1.84 10.80 15.82
CA ASN A 171 2.71 11.49 16.74
C ASN A 171 3.98 10.70 17.06
N GLY A 172 3.86 9.36 17.19
CA GLY A 172 4.98 8.47 17.50
C GLY A 172 5.82 8.09 16.28
N LEU A 173 5.33 8.32 15.07
CA LEU A 173 5.97 7.85 13.83
C LEU A 173 7.38 8.42 13.63
N PHE A 174 7.63 9.65 14.07
CA PHE A 174 8.90 10.37 13.92
C PHE A 174 9.64 10.57 15.23
N VAL A 175 9.36 9.77 16.26
CA VAL A 175 10.12 9.73 17.50
C VAL A 175 11.23 8.70 17.34
N PHE A 176 12.48 9.18 17.22
CA PHE A 176 13.65 8.34 16.91
C PHE A 176 14.64 8.26 18.08
N GLU A 177 14.24 8.66 19.30
CA GLU A 177 15.12 8.71 20.48
C GLU A 177 15.85 7.37 20.77
N ASP A 178 15.16 6.24 20.48
CA ASP A 178 15.72 4.89 20.65
C ASP A 178 16.11 4.22 19.32
N CYS A 179 16.19 4.99 18.22
CA CYS A 179 16.45 4.40 16.91
C CYS A 179 17.96 4.16 16.74
N GLU A 180 18.40 2.90 16.84
CA GLU A 180 19.77 2.51 16.50
C GLU A 180 20.09 2.72 15.01
N ASN A 181 19.07 3.02 14.19
CA ASN A 181 19.23 3.25 12.78
C ASN A 181 19.83 4.64 12.52
N GLU A 182 21.11 4.69 12.16
CA GLU A 182 21.87 5.92 11.88
C GLU A 182 21.22 6.81 10.82
N ARG A 183 20.44 6.23 9.90
CA ARG A 183 19.69 6.98 8.89
C ARG A 183 18.68 7.94 9.49
N PHE A 184 18.06 7.55 10.62
CA PHE A 184 17.08 8.40 11.29
C PHE A 184 17.71 9.35 12.30
N ARG A 185 18.86 9.00 12.90
CA ARG A 185 19.58 9.86 13.86
C ARG A 185 19.87 11.26 13.31
N ASN A 186 20.18 11.35 12.01
CA ASN A 186 20.52 12.61 11.34
C ASN A 186 19.32 13.31 10.70
N LYS A 187 18.10 12.75 10.80
CA LYS A 187 16.89 13.34 10.22
C LYS A 187 16.15 14.15 11.27
N LYS A 188 15.73 15.36 10.88
CA LYS A 188 14.92 16.23 11.74
C LYS A 188 13.46 15.82 11.63
N PRO A 189 12.79 15.46 12.74
CA PRO A 189 11.38 15.04 12.73
C PRO A 189 10.46 16.09 12.09
N GLU A 190 10.76 17.39 12.31
CA GLU A 190 9.95 18.46 11.74
C GLU A 190 10.05 18.49 10.21
N VAL A 191 11.23 18.21 9.64
CA VAL A 191 11.43 18.18 8.18
C VAL A 191 10.71 16.98 7.59
N LEU A 192 10.76 15.81 8.24
CA LEU A 192 9.98 14.64 7.82
C LEU A 192 8.48 14.94 7.83
N ARG A 193 7.96 15.56 8.90
CA ARG A 193 6.55 15.97 8.99
C ARG A 193 6.17 16.95 7.87
N MET A 194 7.03 17.91 7.54
CA MET A 194 6.79 18.86 6.44
C MET A 194 6.75 18.16 5.09
N ILE A 195 7.68 17.23 4.83
CA ILE A 195 7.68 16.44 3.58
C ILE A 195 6.41 15.62 3.48
N VAL A 196 6.03 14.88 4.54
CA VAL A 196 4.81 14.06 4.55
C VAL A 196 3.56 14.94 4.39
N ARG A 197 3.53 16.13 4.98
CA ARG A 197 2.43 17.08 4.81
C ARG A 197 2.32 17.59 3.38
N SER A 198 3.44 17.98 2.75
CA SER A 198 3.44 18.36 1.33
C SER A 198 3.01 17.18 0.45
N TYR A 199 3.53 15.99 0.75
CA TYR A 199 3.16 14.78 0.03
C TYR A 199 1.66 14.47 0.11
N ALA A 200 1.05 14.64 1.29
CA ALA A 200 -0.37 14.45 1.51
C ALA A 200 -1.26 15.47 0.75
N ARG A 201 -0.75 16.69 0.49
CA ARG A 201 -1.44 17.66 -0.39
C ARG A 201 -1.50 17.22 -1.85
N HIS A 202 -0.64 16.32 -2.24
CA HIS A 202 -0.53 15.77 -3.58
C HIS A 202 -0.91 14.29 -3.64
N ILE A 203 -1.70 13.82 -2.66
CA ILE A 203 -2.19 12.44 -2.62
C ILE A 203 -2.95 12.11 -3.92
N SER A 204 -2.75 10.90 -4.44
CA SER A 204 -3.36 10.41 -5.68
C SER A 204 -3.09 11.28 -6.92
N THR A 205 -1.99 12.05 -6.94
CA THR A 205 -1.57 12.85 -8.10
C THR A 205 -0.17 12.49 -8.56
N GLU A 206 0.17 12.83 -9.81
CA GLU A 206 1.52 12.69 -10.39
C GLU A 206 2.46 13.85 -10.03
N ALA A 207 2.40 14.36 -8.79
CA ALA A 207 3.24 15.49 -8.39
C ALA A 207 4.73 15.16 -8.51
N ALA A 208 5.49 16.01 -9.19
CA ALA A 208 6.93 15.86 -9.31
C ALA A 208 7.65 16.13 -7.96
N ALA A 209 8.80 15.49 -7.74
CA ALA A 209 9.63 15.75 -6.56
C ALA A 209 9.97 17.24 -6.40
N SER A 210 10.16 17.96 -7.50
CA SER A 210 10.40 19.41 -7.51
C SER A 210 9.26 20.23 -6.90
N THR A 211 8.01 19.79 -7.09
CA THR A 211 6.82 20.43 -6.51
C THR A 211 6.82 20.27 -5.00
N ILE A 212 7.07 19.06 -4.50
CA ILE A 212 7.14 18.76 -3.06
C ILE A 212 8.29 19.54 -2.42
N ILE A 213 9.46 19.61 -3.07
CA ILE A 213 10.62 20.39 -2.61
C ILE A 213 10.25 21.88 -2.50
N ALA A 214 9.54 22.43 -3.51
CA ALA A 214 9.11 23.83 -3.50
C ALA A 214 8.17 24.15 -2.33
N ASP A 215 7.21 23.26 -2.06
CA ASP A 215 6.30 23.38 -0.91
C ASP A 215 7.04 23.40 0.43
N VAL A 216 8.00 22.47 0.60
CA VAL A 216 8.81 22.38 1.83
C VAL A 216 9.66 23.63 2.03
N ARG A 217 10.24 24.18 0.94
CA ARG A 217 11.03 25.42 0.99
C ARG A 217 10.18 26.62 1.44
N GLN A 218 8.97 26.74 0.89
CA GLN A 218 8.04 27.83 1.27
C GLN A 218 7.62 27.73 2.75
N SER A 219 7.46 26.51 3.26
CA SER A 219 7.00 26.29 4.65
C SER A 219 8.08 26.56 5.71
N ASN A 220 9.37 26.51 5.37
CA ASN A 220 10.46 26.49 6.36
C ASN A 220 11.61 27.48 6.05
N GLU A 221 11.50 28.34 5.04
CA GLU A 221 12.58 29.26 4.60
C GLU A 221 13.98 28.62 4.45
N ARG A 222 14.08 27.29 4.51
CA ARG A 222 15.31 26.53 4.38
C ARG A 222 15.51 26.09 2.92
N THR A 223 16.77 26.15 2.48
CA THR A 223 17.13 25.56 1.19
C THR A 223 17.20 24.04 1.32
N MET A 224 16.18 23.32 0.85
CA MET A 224 16.22 21.87 0.66
C MET A 224 16.69 21.60 -0.78
N ASP A 225 17.82 20.95 -0.96
CA ASP A 225 18.27 20.49 -2.27
C ASP A 225 17.70 19.12 -2.63
N ALA A 226 17.84 18.72 -3.90
CA ALA A 226 17.32 17.45 -4.39
C ALA A 226 17.96 16.22 -3.71
N LYS A 227 19.25 16.34 -3.33
CA LYS A 227 19.96 15.25 -2.64
C LYS A 227 19.42 15.06 -1.22
N THR A 228 19.32 16.14 -0.46
CA THR A 228 18.74 16.12 0.88
C THR A 228 17.31 15.58 0.85
N PHE A 229 16.49 16.02 -0.12
CA PHE A 229 15.13 15.50 -0.29
C PHE A 229 15.13 14.00 -0.57
N ALA A 230 15.97 13.51 -1.48
CA ALA A 230 16.08 12.07 -1.77
C ALA A 230 16.46 11.26 -0.54
N ASP A 231 17.38 11.76 0.31
CA ASP A 231 17.78 11.12 1.56
C ASP A 231 16.63 11.04 2.58
N TYR A 232 15.74 12.06 2.63
CA TYR A 232 14.54 12.02 3.46
C TYR A 232 13.48 11.08 2.91
N MET A 233 13.30 11.06 1.59
CA MET A 233 12.38 10.13 0.92
C MET A 233 12.80 8.67 1.12
N GLU A 234 14.10 8.37 1.05
CA GLU A 234 14.61 7.03 1.36
C GLU A 234 14.25 6.63 2.80
N ALA A 235 14.40 7.52 3.77
CA ALA A 235 14.01 7.26 5.15
C ALA A 235 12.50 7.00 5.30
N LEU A 236 11.64 7.75 4.60
CA LEU A 236 10.18 7.54 4.62
C LEU A 236 9.79 6.20 3.98
N ASN A 237 10.45 5.82 2.88
CA ASN A 237 10.28 4.52 2.25
C ASN A 237 10.74 3.36 3.16
N ASP A 238 11.85 3.53 3.86
CA ASP A 238 12.36 2.55 4.84
C ASP A 238 11.41 2.34 6.03
N LEU A 239 10.53 3.32 6.33
CA LEU A 239 9.44 3.19 7.31
C LEU A 239 8.17 2.58 6.73
N TYR A 240 8.13 2.31 5.43
CA TYR A 240 6.94 1.83 4.71
C TYR A 240 5.71 2.74 4.86
N ILE A 241 5.93 4.08 4.87
CA ILE A 241 4.85 5.06 5.00
C ILE A 241 4.29 5.40 3.63
N LEU A 242 5.17 5.55 2.64
CA LEU A 242 4.85 5.92 1.28
C LEU A 242 4.83 4.68 0.38
N GLU A 243 3.93 4.69 -0.57
CA GLU A 243 3.79 3.61 -1.54
C GLU A 243 3.33 4.13 -2.90
N ASP A 244 4.22 4.82 -3.59
CA ASP A 244 3.95 5.35 -4.93
C ASP A 244 3.49 4.26 -5.91
N MET A 245 2.61 4.62 -6.83
CA MET A 245 2.09 3.72 -7.85
C MET A 245 2.72 4.03 -9.19
N ARG A 246 3.37 3.03 -9.78
CA ARG A 246 4.06 3.16 -11.08
C ARG A 246 3.08 3.19 -12.24
N ALA A 247 3.51 3.82 -13.34
CA ALA A 247 2.74 3.81 -14.58
C ALA A 247 2.76 2.42 -15.25
N TRP A 248 1.60 1.99 -15.71
CA TRP A 248 1.46 0.84 -16.60
C TRP A 248 1.62 1.24 -18.07
N ASN A 249 2.14 0.33 -18.88
CA ASN A 249 2.16 0.49 -20.32
C ASN A 249 1.95 -0.88 -20.98
N PRO A 250 0.95 -1.01 -21.86
CA PRO A 250 0.67 -2.27 -22.54
C PRO A 250 1.81 -2.71 -23.47
N ASN A 251 2.69 -1.79 -23.87
CA ASN A 251 3.86 -2.11 -24.68
C ASN A 251 5.05 -2.47 -23.79
N ILE A 252 5.44 -3.73 -23.76
CA ILE A 252 6.54 -4.28 -22.93
C ILE A 252 7.85 -3.48 -23.08
N ARG A 253 8.15 -2.95 -24.25
CA ARG A 253 9.37 -2.18 -24.53
C ARG A 253 9.20 -0.66 -24.47
N SER A 254 8.12 -0.18 -23.86
CA SER A 254 7.88 1.26 -23.76
C SER A 254 8.86 1.95 -22.81
N LYS A 255 9.50 2.99 -23.30
CA LYS A 255 10.32 3.89 -22.46
C LYS A 255 9.44 4.83 -21.61
N THR A 256 8.16 4.98 -21.94
CA THR A 256 7.25 5.91 -21.30
C THR A 256 6.97 5.47 -19.86
N SER A 257 6.74 4.18 -19.62
CA SER A 257 6.50 3.63 -18.27
C SER A 257 7.64 3.89 -17.27
N ILE A 258 8.89 3.95 -17.78
CA ILE A 258 10.07 4.22 -16.93
C ILE A 258 10.23 5.73 -16.65
N ARG A 259 9.70 6.59 -17.55
CA ARG A 259 9.85 8.05 -17.47
C ARG A 259 8.66 8.76 -16.88
N SER A 260 7.53 8.09 -16.69
CA SER A 260 6.33 8.65 -16.10
C SER A 260 6.53 8.87 -14.61
N THR A 261 6.06 9.99 -14.10
CA THR A 261 6.02 10.26 -12.67
C THR A 261 5.00 9.30 -12.03
N PRO A 262 5.35 8.61 -10.96
CA PRO A 262 4.38 7.77 -10.26
C PRO A 262 3.30 8.63 -9.59
N THR A 263 2.10 8.10 -9.42
CA THR A 263 1.09 8.71 -8.55
C THR A 263 1.48 8.52 -7.10
N ARG A 264 1.21 9.55 -6.28
CA ARG A 264 1.63 9.63 -4.88
C ARG A 264 0.62 8.97 -3.97
N HIS A 265 1.04 7.88 -3.32
CA HIS A 265 0.18 7.12 -2.42
C HIS A 265 0.84 6.86 -1.07
N PHE A 266 -0.01 6.74 -0.05
CA PHE A 266 0.39 6.27 1.26
C PHE A 266 0.13 4.78 1.41
N VAL A 267 0.81 4.15 2.36
CA VAL A 267 0.50 2.77 2.74
C VAL A 267 -0.87 2.68 3.42
N ASP A 268 -1.34 3.80 3.98
CA ASP A 268 -2.65 3.96 4.60
C ASP A 268 -3.04 5.45 4.62
N THR A 269 -4.20 5.76 4.11
CA THR A 269 -4.72 7.13 3.93
C THR A 269 -4.83 7.91 5.24
N SER A 270 -5.01 7.23 6.37
CA SER A 270 -5.08 7.90 7.68
C SER A 270 -3.81 8.67 8.03
N ILE A 271 -2.65 8.31 7.46
CA ILE A 271 -1.41 9.07 7.62
C ILE A 271 -1.55 10.43 6.96
N ALA A 272 -2.08 10.49 5.74
CA ALA A 272 -2.33 11.74 5.02
C ALA A 272 -3.36 12.61 5.74
N CYS A 273 -4.47 12.01 6.22
CA CYS A 273 -5.47 12.71 7.03
C CYS A 273 -4.81 13.37 8.26
N ARG A 274 -3.95 12.67 8.96
CA ARG A 274 -3.26 13.20 10.15
C ARG A 274 -2.21 14.25 9.82
N ALA A 275 -1.47 14.07 8.73
CA ALA A 275 -0.47 15.03 8.27
C ALA A 275 -1.08 16.40 7.94
N LEU A 276 -2.29 16.41 7.36
CA LEU A 276 -3.02 17.65 7.04
C LEU A 276 -3.94 18.13 8.17
N GLY A 277 -4.18 17.31 9.20
CA GLY A 277 -5.12 17.64 10.27
C GLY A 277 -6.58 17.51 9.84
N VAL A 278 -6.87 16.70 8.83
CA VAL A 278 -8.21 16.50 8.26
C VAL A 278 -9.02 15.54 9.14
N SER A 279 -10.25 15.92 9.42
CA SER A 279 -11.27 15.10 10.10
C SER A 279 -12.30 14.55 9.09
N PRO A 280 -13.14 13.57 9.48
CA PRO A 280 -14.24 13.11 8.64
C PRO A 280 -15.19 14.23 8.20
N LYS A 281 -15.39 15.23 9.06
CA LYS A 281 -16.25 16.39 8.76
C LYS A 281 -15.62 17.30 7.69
N ASP A 282 -14.30 17.47 7.71
CA ASP A 282 -13.59 18.29 6.72
C ASP A 282 -13.69 17.65 5.34
N LEU A 283 -13.55 16.32 5.23
CA LEU A 283 -13.74 15.58 3.97
C LEU A 283 -15.14 15.75 3.40
N MET A 284 -16.16 15.68 4.25
CA MET A 284 -17.56 15.94 3.83
C MET A 284 -17.79 17.36 3.34
N GLY A 285 -16.97 18.31 3.76
CA GLY A 285 -17.01 19.72 3.33
C GLY A 285 -16.26 20.01 2.03
N ASP A 286 -15.40 19.09 1.56
CA ASP A 286 -14.55 19.24 0.36
C ASP A 286 -14.52 17.90 -0.41
N LEU A 287 -15.51 17.72 -1.29
CA LEU A 287 -15.67 16.46 -2.04
C LEU A 287 -14.56 16.23 -3.08
N GLU A 288 -13.89 17.28 -3.56
CA GLU A 288 -12.76 17.16 -4.48
C GLU A 288 -11.57 16.49 -3.75
N SER A 289 -11.16 17.05 -2.62
CA SER A 289 -10.14 16.43 -1.77
C SER A 289 -10.58 15.05 -1.29
N PHE A 290 -11.84 14.87 -0.90
CA PHE A 290 -12.38 13.58 -0.48
C PHE A 290 -12.17 12.50 -1.55
N GLY A 291 -12.42 12.82 -2.82
CA GLY A 291 -12.19 11.91 -3.95
C GLY A 291 -10.75 11.39 -4.00
N LEU A 292 -9.75 12.29 -3.87
CA LEU A 292 -8.34 11.91 -3.88
C LEU A 292 -7.94 11.03 -2.68
N PHE A 293 -8.48 11.31 -1.49
CA PHE A 293 -8.24 10.46 -0.31
C PHE A 293 -8.93 9.10 -0.45
N PHE A 294 -10.12 9.07 -1.03
CA PHE A 294 -10.82 7.82 -1.31
C PHE A 294 -10.07 6.96 -2.32
N GLU A 295 -9.53 7.57 -3.37
CA GLU A 295 -8.69 6.88 -4.35
C GLU A 295 -7.48 6.20 -3.68
N ASP A 296 -6.78 6.89 -2.79
CA ASP A 296 -5.63 6.32 -2.06
C ASP A 296 -6.03 5.09 -1.22
N MET A 297 -7.18 5.14 -0.51
CA MET A 297 -7.69 3.98 0.22
C MET A 297 -8.09 2.84 -0.71
N ALA A 298 -8.76 3.15 -1.82
CA ALA A 298 -9.17 2.16 -2.80
C ALA A 298 -7.94 1.46 -3.43
N VAL A 299 -6.91 2.23 -3.79
CA VAL A 299 -5.64 1.69 -4.30
C VAL A 299 -4.96 0.79 -3.27
N ARG A 300 -4.97 1.12 -1.97
CA ARG A 300 -4.46 0.23 -0.91
C ARG A 300 -5.18 -1.11 -0.93
N ASP A 301 -6.50 -1.11 -0.96
CA ASP A 301 -7.31 -2.33 -0.93
C ASP A 301 -7.12 -3.15 -2.22
N LEU A 302 -7.16 -2.49 -3.38
CA LEU A 302 -6.90 -3.13 -4.67
C LEU A 302 -5.52 -3.80 -4.70
N ARG A 303 -4.48 -3.18 -4.12
CA ARG A 303 -3.14 -3.78 -4.01
C ARG A 303 -3.15 -5.07 -3.19
N ILE A 304 -3.82 -5.05 -2.03
CA ILE A 304 -3.92 -6.24 -1.15
C ILE A 304 -4.62 -7.38 -1.90
N TYR A 305 -5.71 -7.08 -2.61
CA TYR A 305 -6.49 -8.05 -3.34
C TYR A 305 -5.72 -8.57 -4.56
N THR A 306 -5.14 -7.68 -5.36
CA THR A 306 -4.41 -8.07 -6.58
C THR A 306 -3.14 -8.86 -6.28
N GLU A 307 -2.39 -8.50 -5.24
CA GLU A 307 -1.21 -9.28 -4.81
C GLU A 307 -1.58 -10.69 -4.36
N SER A 308 -2.75 -10.89 -3.74
CA SER A 308 -3.21 -12.23 -3.38
C SER A 308 -3.55 -13.11 -4.60
N LEU A 309 -3.82 -12.48 -5.74
CA LEU A 309 -4.07 -13.13 -7.03
C LEU A 309 -2.80 -13.27 -7.89
N GLY A 310 -1.64 -12.86 -7.39
CA GLY A 310 -0.38 -12.87 -8.12
C GLY A 310 -0.32 -11.76 -9.17
N GLY A 311 -0.42 -10.52 -8.73
CA GLY A 311 -0.35 -9.35 -9.61
C GLY A 311 0.02 -8.06 -8.87
N GLU A 312 -0.03 -6.95 -9.58
CA GLU A 312 0.25 -5.62 -9.07
C GLU A 312 -0.76 -4.58 -9.56
N VAL A 313 -0.84 -3.45 -8.86
CA VAL A 313 -1.69 -2.30 -9.24
C VAL A 313 -0.80 -1.17 -9.75
N LEU A 314 -1.16 -0.64 -10.91
CA LEU A 314 -0.44 0.39 -11.65
C LEU A 314 -1.42 1.47 -12.08
N HIS A 315 -0.98 2.67 -12.46
CA HIS A 315 -1.83 3.68 -13.09
C HIS A 315 -1.57 3.77 -14.59
N TYR A 316 -2.53 4.29 -15.35
CA TYR A 316 -2.32 4.56 -16.76
C TYR A 316 -2.48 6.03 -17.06
N ARG A 317 -1.53 6.59 -17.82
CA ARG A 317 -1.63 7.91 -18.40
C ARG A 317 -0.87 7.95 -19.72
N ASP A 318 -1.46 8.60 -20.71
CA ASP A 318 -0.83 8.79 -22.01
C ASP A 318 -0.62 10.28 -22.37
N ASN A 319 0.07 10.49 -23.49
CA ASN A 319 0.37 11.84 -23.98
C ASN A 319 -0.85 12.59 -24.51
N ALA A 320 -1.98 11.90 -24.75
CA ALA A 320 -3.22 12.49 -25.21
C ALA A 320 -4.12 12.94 -24.03
N GLY A 321 -3.69 12.67 -22.78
CA GLY A 321 -4.41 13.02 -21.57
C GLY A 321 -5.45 11.98 -21.14
N LEU A 322 -5.47 10.78 -21.75
CA LEU A 322 -6.29 9.69 -21.25
C LEU A 322 -5.59 9.08 -20.02
N GLU A 323 -6.33 9.02 -18.92
CA GLU A 323 -5.88 8.51 -17.62
C GLU A 323 -6.77 7.34 -17.20
N CYS A 324 -6.25 6.45 -16.37
CA CYS A 324 -7.03 5.45 -15.64
C CYS A 324 -6.42 5.31 -14.23
N ASP A 325 -7.29 5.42 -13.22
CA ASP A 325 -6.90 5.51 -11.82
C ASP A 325 -6.14 4.25 -11.38
N ALA A 326 -6.58 3.05 -11.79
CA ALA A 326 -5.88 1.81 -11.48
C ALA A 326 -6.00 0.76 -12.60
N VAL A 327 -4.87 0.14 -12.93
CA VAL A 327 -4.78 -1.05 -13.78
C VAL A 327 -4.28 -2.20 -12.92
N LEU A 328 -5.11 -3.21 -12.75
CA LEU A 328 -4.78 -4.45 -12.04
C LEU A 328 -4.16 -5.41 -13.05
N HIS A 329 -2.87 -5.71 -12.90
CA HIS A 329 -2.14 -6.56 -13.84
C HIS A 329 -1.63 -7.81 -13.14
N LEU A 330 -2.06 -8.98 -13.60
CA LEU A 330 -1.64 -10.27 -13.06
C LEU A 330 -0.35 -10.78 -13.73
N ASP A 331 0.37 -11.64 -13.03
CA ASP A 331 1.62 -12.26 -13.51
C ASP A 331 1.40 -13.16 -14.74
N ASP A 332 0.17 -13.64 -14.98
CA ASP A 332 -0.21 -14.40 -16.16
C ASP A 332 -0.55 -13.54 -17.40
N GLY A 333 -0.46 -12.21 -17.26
CA GLY A 333 -0.70 -11.24 -18.33
C GLY A 333 -2.14 -10.74 -18.41
N ARG A 334 -3.10 -11.31 -17.68
CA ARG A 334 -4.46 -10.76 -17.58
C ARG A 334 -4.44 -9.40 -16.86
N TRP A 335 -5.33 -8.51 -17.26
CA TRP A 335 -5.45 -7.21 -16.62
C TRP A 335 -6.90 -6.73 -16.58
N GLY A 336 -7.21 -5.88 -15.61
CA GLY A 336 -8.48 -5.18 -15.47
C GLY A 336 -8.25 -3.69 -15.25
N ALA A 337 -9.19 -2.86 -15.72
CA ALA A 337 -9.11 -1.41 -15.55
C ALA A 337 -10.17 -0.93 -14.57
N VAL A 338 -9.78 -0.01 -13.69
CA VAL A 338 -10.62 0.51 -12.61
C VAL A 338 -10.56 2.03 -12.58
N GLU A 339 -11.73 2.67 -12.65
CA GLU A 339 -11.91 4.09 -12.32
C GLU A 339 -12.51 4.23 -10.93
N ILE A 340 -11.99 5.13 -10.13
CA ILE A 340 -12.36 5.30 -8.72
C ILE A 340 -13.12 6.61 -8.54
N LYS A 341 -14.35 6.55 -8.07
CA LYS A 341 -15.26 7.70 -7.95
C LYS A 341 -16.00 7.67 -6.61
N LEU A 342 -16.34 8.82 -6.05
CA LEU A 342 -17.16 8.86 -4.83
C LEU A 342 -18.56 8.30 -5.02
N GLY A 343 -19.06 8.28 -6.25
CA GLY A 343 -20.43 7.90 -6.64
C GLY A 343 -21.10 9.01 -7.43
N GLY A 344 -22.40 8.83 -7.69
CA GLY A 344 -23.21 9.73 -8.52
C GLY A 344 -23.18 9.34 -10.00
N ASP A 345 -24.33 9.45 -10.67
CA ASP A 345 -24.53 8.93 -12.03
C ASP A 345 -23.58 9.58 -13.03
N ASP A 346 -23.36 10.89 -12.95
CA ASP A 346 -22.46 11.61 -13.86
C ASP A 346 -21.01 11.13 -13.73
N ASN A 347 -20.54 10.88 -12.50
CA ASN A 347 -19.18 10.39 -12.26
C ASN A 347 -19.01 8.93 -12.72
N ILE A 348 -20.05 8.10 -12.54
CA ILE A 348 -20.05 6.71 -13.00
C ILE A 348 -20.02 6.68 -14.54
N GLU A 349 -20.82 7.56 -15.21
CA GLU A 349 -20.83 7.67 -16.67
C GLU A 349 -19.47 8.14 -17.20
N ALA A 350 -18.87 9.16 -16.58
CA ALA A 350 -17.55 9.64 -16.94
C ALA A 350 -16.49 8.53 -16.80
N GLY A 351 -16.46 7.81 -15.66
CA GLY A 351 -15.55 6.70 -15.43
C GLY A 351 -15.74 5.57 -16.45
N ALA A 352 -16.98 5.16 -16.72
CA ALA A 352 -17.28 4.15 -17.72
C ALA A 352 -16.83 4.57 -19.13
N SER A 353 -16.99 5.84 -19.48
CA SER A 353 -16.50 6.40 -20.76
C SER A 353 -14.98 6.31 -20.87
N THR A 354 -14.24 6.71 -19.83
CA THR A 354 -12.78 6.61 -19.76
C THR A 354 -12.30 5.17 -19.95
N LEU A 355 -12.88 4.23 -19.21
CA LEU A 355 -12.54 2.81 -19.29
C LEU A 355 -12.76 2.23 -20.69
N LYS A 356 -13.86 2.57 -21.35
CA LYS A 356 -14.15 2.15 -22.74
C LYS A 356 -13.15 2.75 -23.74
N GLN A 357 -12.77 4.01 -23.56
CA GLN A 357 -11.73 4.65 -24.39
C GLN A 357 -10.38 3.95 -24.23
N LEU A 358 -9.99 3.61 -22.97
CA LEU A 358 -8.77 2.87 -22.73
C LEU A 358 -8.81 1.49 -23.40
N LYS A 359 -9.91 0.74 -23.22
CA LYS A 359 -10.12 -0.56 -23.87
C LYS A 359 -9.94 -0.46 -25.38
N SER A 360 -10.70 0.42 -26.04
CA SER A 360 -10.64 0.59 -27.50
C SER A 360 -9.22 0.93 -27.99
N LYS A 361 -8.54 1.82 -27.28
CA LYS A 361 -7.17 2.23 -27.62
C LYS A 361 -6.13 1.11 -27.54
N ILE A 362 -6.35 0.15 -26.63
CA ILE A 362 -5.45 -0.99 -26.45
C ILE A 362 -5.77 -2.08 -27.48
N GLU A 363 -7.05 -2.37 -27.70
CA GLU A 363 -7.52 -3.34 -28.68
C GLU A 363 -7.16 -2.96 -30.12
N GLU A 364 -7.15 -1.67 -30.47
CA GLU A 364 -6.64 -1.18 -31.77
C GLU A 364 -5.20 -1.64 -32.10
N LYS A 365 -4.41 -1.96 -31.05
CA LYS A 365 -3.02 -2.42 -31.20
C LYS A 365 -2.88 -3.93 -31.20
N SER A 366 -3.76 -4.64 -30.55
CA SER A 366 -3.80 -6.10 -30.47
C SER A 366 -5.10 -6.57 -29.82
N ASP A 367 -5.92 -7.33 -30.54
CA ASP A 367 -7.14 -7.94 -30.01
C ASP A 367 -6.87 -8.93 -28.85
N GLU A 368 -5.64 -9.47 -28.77
CA GLU A 368 -5.22 -10.40 -27.71
C GLU A 368 -5.01 -9.72 -26.35
N ASN A 369 -4.97 -8.38 -26.31
CA ASN A 369 -4.73 -7.58 -25.11
C ASN A 369 -6.00 -6.97 -24.48
N ALA A 370 -7.16 -7.56 -24.69
CA ALA A 370 -8.40 -7.08 -24.10
C ALA A 370 -8.36 -7.17 -22.56
N PRO A 371 -8.93 -6.18 -21.83
CA PRO A 371 -9.05 -6.28 -20.38
C PRO A 371 -10.04 -7.41 -19.99
N SER A 372 -9.76 -8.11 -18.90
CA SER A 372 -10.67 -9.09 -18.32
C SER A 372 -11.97 -8.45 -17.87
N PHE A 373 -11.89 -7.21 -17.37
CA PHE A 373 -13.05 -6.43 -16.94
C PHE A 373 -12.76 -4.92 -16.94
N LEU A 374 -13.85 -4.15 -16.96
CA LEU A 374 -13.86 -2.71 -16.73
C LEU A 374 -14.73 -2.44 -15.49
N LEU A 375 -14.19 -1.76 -14.47
CA LEU A 375 -14.89 -1.52 -13.20
C LEU A 375 -14.86 -0.05 -12.82
N VAL A 376 -16.03 0.55 -12.58
CA VAL A 376 -16.13 1.80 -11.84
C VAL A 376 -16.30 1.45 -10.36
N LEU A 377 -15.26 1.67 -9.57
CA LEU A 377 -15.24 1.45 -8.13
C LEU A 377 -15.73 2.71 -7.42
N THR A 378 -16.84 2.60 -6.69
CA THR A 378 -17.44 3.74 -6.01
C THR A 378 -17.24 3.68 -4.50
N ALA A 379 -17.32 4.85 -3.85
CA ALA A 379 -17.31 4.91 -2.39
C ALA A 379 -18.60 4.35 -1.80
N VAL A 380 -19.73 4.66 -2.44
CA VAL A 380 -21.09 4.28 -2.02
C VAL A 380 -21.94 3.92 -3.23
N GLY A 381 -23.10 3.32 -3.00
CA GLY A 381 -24.06 2.95 -4.04
C GLY A 381 -24.25 1.45 -4.15
N GLY A 382 -24.72 0.99 -5.31
CA GLY A 382 -25.00 -0.43 -5.57
C GLY A 382 -23.97 -1.09 -6.47
N ALA A 383 -23.96 -2.43 -6.46
CA ALA A 383 -23.22 -3.25 -7.41
C ALA A 383 -24.15 -3.68 -8.55
N TYR A 384 -23.77 -3.44 -9.79
CA TYR A 384 -24.50 -3.82 -10.98
C TYR A 384 -23.60 -3.82 -12.23
N ARG A 385 -24.03 -4.55 -13.25
CA ARG A 385 -23.44 -4.48 -14.59
C ARG A 385 -24.24 -3.54 -15.47
N ARG A 386 -23.59 -2.61 -16.12
CA ARG A 386 -24.17 -1.70 -17.08
C ARG A 386 -24.45 -2.40 -18.41
N GLU A 387 -25.36 -1.82 -19.23
CA GLU A 387 -25.67 -2.33 -20.57
C GLU A 387 -24.47 -2.32 -21.52
N ASP A 388 -23.51 -1.40 -21.30
CA ASP A 388 -22.26 -1.30 -22.07
C ASP A 388 -21.16 -2.25 -21.58
N GLY A 389 -21.47 -3.14 -20.64
CA GLY A 389 -20.57 -4.18 -20.13
C GLY A 389 -19.64 -3.73 -19.00
N VAL A 390 -19.64 -2.44 -18.61
CA VAL A 390 -18.87 -1.93 -17.50
C VAL A 390 -19.53 -2.33 -16.18
N PHE A 391 -18.73 -2.85 -15.24
CA PHE A 391 -19.19 -3.14 -13.89
C PHE A 391 -19.12 -1.90 -13.02
N VAL A 392 -20.04 -1.79 -12.07
CA VAL A 392 -20.07 -0.76 -11.03
C VAL A 392 -20.16 -1.46 -9.68
N ALA A 393 -19.33 -1.13 -8.73
CA ALA A 393 -19.41 -1.68 -7.39
C ALA A 393 -18.87 -0.69 -6.34
N PRO A 394 -19.51 -0.58 -5.17
CA PRO A 394 -18.95 0.16 -4.06
C PRO A 394 -17.87 -0.67 -3.35
N ILE A 395 -16.88 0.05 -2.78
CA ILE A 395 -15.69 -0.57 -2.18
C ILE A 395 -16.02 -1.54 -1.04
N ASN A 396 -17.10 -1.29 -0.30
CA ASN A 396 -17.53 -2.15 0.81
C ASN A 396 -18.23 -3.45 0.36
N LEU A 397 -18.25 -3.75 -0.92
CA LEU A 397 -18.68 -5.04 -1.47
C LEU A 397 -17.51 -5.86 -2.06
N LEU A 398 -16.30 -5.29 -2.17
CA LEU A 398 -15.15 -5.97 -2.77
C LEU A 398 -14.50 -6.99 -1.84
N LYS A 399 -13.98 -8.06 -2.46
CA LYS A 399 -13.01 -9.00 -1.89
C LYS A 399 -12.01 -9.45 -2.96
N PRO A 400 -10.92 -10.13 -2.59
CA PRO A 400 -10.01 -10.80 -3.55
C PRO A 400 -10.69 -11.72 -4.54
#